data_7252c93254ac35bb3d514b0c534b11c4
#
_entry.id   7252c93254ac35bb3d514b0c534b11c4
#
_cell.length_a   1.000
_cell.length_b   1.000
_cell.length_c   1.000
_cell.angle_alpha   90.00
_cell.angle_beta   90.00
_cell.angle_gamma   90.00
#
_symmetry.space_group_name_H-M   'P 1'
#
loop_
_entity.id
_entity.type
_entity.pdbx_description
1 polymer ?
#
loop_
_entity_poly.entity_id
_entity_poly.type
_entity_poly.pdbx_seq_one_letter_code
_entity_poly.pdbx_strand_id
1 'polypeptide(L)'
;MRLRRRLFLSLAAGLIGGLLALPAQAQRVIRLVVPFGPGAVQDAVARAFSNEMAQFLGASVVVENRAGAGGTIGASLVAKSPADGNTLILAGSSHHIAGHMYKSLNYDPQKDFAGVTFLGTAGYVITVPPALGLNTLADFVREAKSKPGKFNFASAGNGSATHLAMAAFNARAGLEMQHIPMKSTGDAVNEVLAARVQAVASATTGVVGFKGDPRLRMLAFTGARRTQYLPDVPTVAELGFPGFQFEAWVGMLAPAGTPRAEIDRLSAAAQKALALPAVQERMAKLGTEYAPISPDQFQALLHADWETMGNVVKVSGAKIE
;
A
#
# COMPACT_ATOMS: atom_id res chain seq x y z
N MET A 1 -65.72 41.06 2.80
CA MET A 1 -65.28 39.71 2.35
C MET A 1 -63.91 39.66 1.72
N ARG A 2 -63.33 40.70 1.16
CA ARG A 2 -62.02 40.67 0.44
C ARG A 2 -60.77 40.64 1.37
N LEU A 3 -60.89 41.20 2.60
CA LEU A 3 -59.75 41.25 3.55
C LEU A 3 -59.43 39.90 4.18
N ARG A 4 -60.43 39.09 4.52
CA ARG A 4 -60.23 37.75 5.13
C ARG A 4 -59.61 36.73 4.15
N ARG A 5 -59.87 36.89 2.86
CA ARG A 5 -59.30 36.00 1.81
C ARG A 5 -57.79 36.22 1.59
N ARG A 6 -57.30 37.46 1.79
CA ARG A 6 -55.86 37.79 1.66
C ARG A 6 -55.03 37.31 2.85
N LEU A 7 -55.64 37.30 4.08
CA LEU A 7 -54.95 36.77 5.25
C LEU A 7 -54.77 35.22 5.19
N PHE A 8 -55.73 34.49 4.64
CA PHE A 8 -55.63 33.04 4.50
C PHE A 8 -54.62 32.62 3.42
N LEU A 9 -54.48 33.37 2.35
CA LEU A 9 -53.50 33.11 1.30
C LEU A 9 -52.05 33.40 1.77
N SER A 10 -51.84 34.38 2.62
CA SER A 10 -50.50 34.68 3.19
C SER A 10 -50.08 33.65 4.25
N LEU A 11 -51.01 33.11 5.04
CA LEU A 11 -50.69 32.04 6.01
C LEU A 11 -50.38 30.72 5.29
N ALA A 12 -51.08 30.37 4.22
CA ALA A 12 -50.82 29.17 3.44
C ALA A 12 -49.47 29.21 2.69
N ALA A 13 -49.05 30.37 2.18
CA ALA A 13 -47.76 30.56 1.54
C ALA A 13 -46.57 30.47 2.53
N GLY A 14 -46.77 30.91 3.78
CA GLY A 14 -45.77 30.78 4.84
C GLY A 14 -45.56 29.34 5.32
N LEU A 15 -46.59 28.50 5.32
CA LEU A 15 -46.49 27.09 5.71
C LEU A 15 -45.85 26.20 4.61
N ILE A 16 -46.00 26.55 3.34
CA ILE A 16 -45.37 25.81 2.22
C ILE A 16 -43.88 26.14 2.10
N GLY A 17 -43.47 27.38 2.44
CA GLY A 17 -42.05 27.76 2.43
C GLY A 17 -41.19 27.14 3.55
N GLY A 18 -41.83 26.76 4.66
CA GLY A 18 -41.12 26.11 5.80
C GLY A 18 -40.83 24.63 5.63
N LEU A 19 -41.49 23.91 4.70
CA LEU A 19 -41.30 22.47 4.50
C LEU A 19 -40.20 22.12 3.50
N LEU A 20 -39.58 23.09 2.82
CA LEU A 20 -38.55 22.84 1.79
C LEU A 20 -37.11 23.11 2.24
N ALA A 21 -36.89 23.52 3.47
CA ALA A 21 -35.58 23.66 4.06
C ALA A 21 -35.18 22.40 4.83
N LEU A 22 -35.22 21.22 4.19
CA LEU A 22 -34.42 20.08 4.68
C LEU A 22 -32.96 20.51 4.50
N PRO A 23 -32.15 20.56 5.59
CA PRO A 23 -30.73 20.80 5.41
C PRO A 23 -30.21 19.71 4.46
N ALA A 24 -29.72 20.11 3.31
CA ALA A 24 -28.92 19.22 2.49
C ALA A 24 -27.74 18.80 3.37
N GLN A 25 -27.81 17.66 4.02
CA GLN A 25 -26.66 17.10 4.73
C GLN A 25 -25.61 16.87 3.65
N ALA A 26 -24.60 17.74 3.62
CA ALA A 26 -23.45 17.53 2.76
C ALA A 26 -22.91 16.13 3.08
N GLN A 27 -22.97 15.24 2.09
CA GLN A 27 -22.48 13.87 2.27
C GLN A 27 -21.03 13.93 2.74
N ARG A 28 -20.74 13.32 3.88
CA ARG A 28 -19.39 13.26 4.42
C ARG A 28 -18.45 12.65 3.38
N VAL A 29 -17.30 13.29 3.16
CA VAL A 29 -16.26 12.80 2.24
C VAL A 29 -15.06 12.39 3.05
N ILE A 30 -14.64 11.14 2.89
CA ILE A 30 -13.43 10.58 3.46
C ILE A 30 -12.39 10.44 2.35
N ARG A 31 -11.26 11.11 2.52
CA ARG A 31 -10.11 11.02 1.62
C ARG A 31 -9.22 9.87 2.05
N LEU A 32 -9.09 8.85 1.21
CA LEU A 32 -8.16 7.75 1.40
C LEU A 32 -6.91 8.01 0.56
N VAL A 33 -5.90 8.58 1.20
CA VAL A 33 -4.63 8.93 0.55
C VAL A 33 -3.82 7.67 0.30
N VAL A 34 -3.37 7.50 -0.93
CA VAL A 34 -2.43 6.46 -1.35
C VAL A 34 -1.07 7.13 -1.61
N PRO A 35 0.00 6.81 -0.86
CA PRO A 35 1.28 7.52 -0.93
C PRO A 35 2.14 7.12 -2.15
N PHE A 36 1.57 6.41 -3.10
CA PHE A 36 2.22 5.95 -4.33
C PHE A 36 1.35 6.23 -5.56
N GLY A 37 1.95 6.11 -6.74
CA GLY A 37 1.25 6.26 -8.01
C GLY A 37 0.23 5.14 -8.27
N PRO A 38 -0.66 5.33 -9.25
CA PRO A 38 -1.61 4.30 -9.70
C PRO A 38 -0.88 2.99 -10.04
N GLY A 39 -1.51 1.85 -9.72
CA GLY A 39 -0.92 0.52 -9.91
C GLY A 39 0.04 0.06 -8.80
N ALA A 40 0.29 0.88 -7.79
CA ALA A 40 0.93 0.40 -6.56
C ALA A 40 -0.01 -0.54 -5.78
N VAL A 41 0.56 -1.38 -4.90
CA VAL A 41 -0.23 -2.30 -4.04
C VAL A 41 -1.32 -1.55 -3.29
N GLN A 42 -0.96 -0.44 -2.64
CA GLN A 42 -1.89 0.37 -1.86
C GLN A 42 -3.01 0.95 -2.73
N ASP A 43 -2.72 1.36 -3.96
CA ASP A 43 -3.74 1.89 -4.88
C ASP A 43 -4.73 0.79 -5.29
N ALA A 44 -4.21 -0.37 -5.68
CA ALA A 44 -5.03 -1.51 -6.08
C ALA A 44 -5.92 -2.00 -4.92
N VAL A 45 -5.34 -2.12 -3.71
CA VAL A 45 -6.07 -2.51 -2.49
C VAL A 45 -7.12 -1.47 -2.13
N ALA A 46 -6.79 -0.16 -2.14
CA ALA A 46 -7.75 0.91 -1.86
C ALA A 46 -8.98 0.82 -2.74
N ARG A 47 -8.78 0.67 -4.05
CA ARG A 47 -9.87 0.60 -5.05
C ARG A 47 -10.67 -0.70 -4.95
N ALA A 48 -10.10 -1.76 -4.38
CA ALA A 48 -10.77 -3.04 -4.25
C ALA A 48 -11.90 -3.02 -3.21
N PHE A 49 -11.88 -2.12 -2.20
CA PHE A 49 -12.88 -2.12 -1.13
C PHE A 49 -13.52 -0.76 -0.81
N SER A 50 -12.98 0.35 -1.33
CA SER A 50 -13.41 1.71 -0.93
C SER A 50 -14.88 2.00 -1.20
N ASN A 51 -15.45 1.47 -2.29
CA ASN A 51 -16.87 1.69 -2.63
C ASN A 51 -17.79 1.00 -1.63
N GLU A 52 -17.50 -0.21 -1.24
CA GLU A 52 -18.28 -0.96 -0.26
C GLU A 52 -18.10 -0.38 1.14
N MET A 53 -16.89 0.06 1.49
CA MET A 53 -16.64 0.79 2.74
C MET A 53 -17.47 2.07 2.80
N ALA A 54 -17.57 2.81 1.69
CA ALA A 54 -18.40 4.02 1.57
C ALA A 54 -19.88 3.76 1.88
N GLN A 55 -20.42 2.64 1.38
CA GLN A 55 -21.80 2.21 1.65
C GLN A 55 -22.02 1.95 3.15
N PHE A 56 -21.12 1.20 3.80
CA PHE A 56 -21.22 0.91 5.24
C PHE A 56 -21.05 2.16 6.11
N LEU A 57 -20.36 3.18 5.63
CA LEU A 57 -20.16 4.44 6.34
C LEU A 57 -21.30 5.47 6.10
N GLY A 58 -22.13 5.28 5.06
CA GLY A 58 -23.05 6.31 4.60
C GLY A 58 -22.34 7.60 4.15
N ALA A 59 -21.12 7.47 3.62
CA ALA A 59 -20.22 8.54 3.24
C ALA A 59 -19.58 8.26 1.87
N SER A 60 -18.99 9.28 1.22
CA SER A 60 -18.13 9.05 0.06
C SER A 60 -16.72 8.72 0.51
N VAL A 61 -16.09 7.69 -0.08
CA VAL A 61 -14.66 7.40 0.11
C VAL A 61 -13.94 7.66 -1.22
N VAL A 62 -13.04 8.64 -1.22
CA VAL A 62 -12.31 9.08 -2.42
C VAL A 62 -10.86 8.64 -2.30
N VAL A 63 -10.40 7.79 -3.21
CA VAL A 63 -9.00 7.36 -3.30
C VAL A 63 -8.19 8.44 -4.00
N GLU A 64 -7.14 8.94 -3.34
CA GLU A 64 -6.30 10.04 -3.82
C GLU A 64 -4.82 9.64 -3.81
N ASN A 65 -4.19 9.55 -4.99
CA ASN A 65 -2.76 9.24 -5.09
C ASN A 65 -1.90 10.50 -4.82
N ARG A 66 -1.01 10.41 -3.82
CA ARG A 66 -0.03 11.44 -3.44
C ARG A 66 1.37 10.83 -3.39
N ALA A 67 1.89 10.52 -4.57
CA ALA A 67 3.18 9.85 -4.74
C ALA A 67 4.37 10.80 -4.51
N GLY A 68 5.49 10.21 -4.12
CA GLY A 68 6.80 10.86 -4.08
C GLY A 68 7.60 10.53 -2.82
N ALA A 69 8.91 10.60 -2.94
CA ALA A 69 9.90 10.38 -1.87
C ALA A 69 9.61 9.11 -1.03
N GLY A 70 9.40 7.96 -1.70
CA GLY A 70 9.13 6.68 -1.01
C GLY A 70 7.82 6.64 -0.23
N GLY A 71 6.89 7.58 -0.46
CA GLY A 71 5.60 7.69 0.22
C GLY A 71 5.54 8.79 1.28
N THR A 72 6.66 9.46 1.58
CA THR A 72 6.72 10.47 2.65
C THR A 72 5.87 11.71 2.37
N ILE A 73 5.63 12.06 1.09
CA ILE A 73 4.77 13.20 0.71
C ILE A 73 3.33 12.93 1.14
N GLY A 74 2.78 11.77 0.80
CA GLY A 74 1.42 11.38 1.19
C GLY A 74 1.28 11.22 2.71
N ALA A 75 2.27 10.62 3.36
CA ALA A 75 2.29 10.46 4.82
C ALA A 75 2.31 11.80 5.55
N SER A 76 3.18 12.74 5.13
CA SER A 76 3.23 14.09 5.69
C SER A 76 1.91 14.85 5.57
N LEU A 77 1.22 14.70 4.43
CA LEU A 77 -0.08 15.33 4.23
C LEU A 77 -1.09 14.82 5.27
N VAL A 78 -1.15 13.50 5.49
CA VAL A 78 -2.10 12.90 6.41
C VAL A 78 -1.73 13.20 7.87
N ALA A 79 -0.46 13.11 8.26
CA ALA A 79 0.00 13.46 9.60
C ALA A 79 -0.42 14.87 10.05
N LYS A 80 -0.52 15.81 9.10
CA LYS A 80 -0.91 17.21 9.34
C LYS A 80 -2.38 17.51 9.12
N SER A 81 -3.17 16.50 8.76
CA SER A 81 -4.61 16.65 8.57
C SER A 81 -5.34 16.65 9.91
N PRO A 82 -6.55 17.23 9.99
CA PRO A 82 -7.39 17.15 11.19
C PRO A 82 -7.63 15.70 11.60
N ALA A 83 -7.57 15.43 12.90
CA ALA A 83 -7.80 14.11 13.49
C ALA A 83 -9.31 13.80 13.66
N ASP A 84 -10.09 13.98 12.59
CA ASP A 84 -11.55 13.87 12.56
C ASP A 84 -12.06 12.63 11.78
N GLY A 85 -11.12 11.78 11.29
CA GLY A 85 -11.41 10.58 10.52
C GLY A 85 -11.80 10.86 9.06
N ASN A 86 -11.69 12.09 8.54
CA ASN A 86 -12.00 12.41 7.15
C ASN A 86 -10.80 12.32 6.22
N THR A 87 -9.59 12.19 6.76
CA THR A 87 -8.37 11.97 5.96
C THR A 87 -7.61 10.80 6.53
N LEU A 88 -7.44 9.76 5.72
CA LEU A 88 -6.79 8.50 6.07
C LEU A 88 -5.67 8.23 5.08
N ILE A 89 -4.71 7.39 5.45
CA ILE A 89 -3.69 6.89 4.53
C ILE A 89 -3.76 5.37 4.41
N LEU A 90 -3.64 4.86 3.20
CA LEU A 90 -3.36 3.46 2.96
C LEU A 90 -1.84 3.26 2.92
N ALA A 91 -1.28 2.89 4.04
CA ALA A 91 0.15 2.73 4.24
C ALA A 91 0.60 1.25 4.13
N GLY A 92 1.88 1.04 4.26
CA GLY A 92 2.53 -0.26 4.35
C GLY A 92 3.90 -0.11 5.02
N SER A 93 4.72 -1.16 5.10
CA SER A 93 6.03 -1.12 5.77
C SER A 93 6.98 -0.04 5.24
N SER A 94 6.78 0.46 4.01
CA SER A 94 7.49 1.65 3.50
C SER A 94 7.33 2.89 4.38
N HIS A 95 6.24 2.98 5.15
CA HIS A 95 6.01 4.05 6.11
C HIS A 95 7.08 4.05 7.23
N HIS A 96 7.40 2.88 7.78
CA HIS A 96 8.43 2.70 8.79
C HIS A 96 9.84 2.73 8.18
N ILE A 97 10.02 2.11 7.02
CA ILE A 97 11.28 2.16 6.26
C ILE A 97 11.72 3.61 6.05
N ALA A 98 10.81 4.48 5.64
CA ALA A 98 11.09 5.91 5.46
C ALA A 98 11.61 6.55 6.76
N GLY A 99 11.01 6.22 7.91
CA GLY A 99 11.45 6.72 9.22
C GLY A 99 12.89 6.35 9.58
N HIS A 100 13.37 5.20 9.12
CA HIS A 100 14.76 4.75 9.34
C HIS A 100 15.75 5.24 8.28
N MET A 101 15.27 5.62 7.10
CA MET A 101 16.14 6.00 5.99
C MET A 101 16.32 7.51 5.85
N TYR A 102 15.26 8.31 6.05
CA TYR A 102 15.34 9.76 5.90
C TYR A 102 15.89 10.41 7.16
N LYS A 103 16.92 11.23 7.01
CA LYS A 103 17.56 11.96 8.14
C LYS A 103 16.62 12.99 8.77
N SER A 104 15.67 13.50 8.01
CA SER A 104 14.71 14.50 8.46
C SER A 104 13.36 14.26 7.78
N LEU A 105 12.38 13.87 8.57
CA LEU A 105 10.98 13.85 8.20
C LEU A 105 10.28 15.00 8.92
N ASN A 106 9.24 15.55 8.32
CA ASN A 106 8.42 16.59 8.93
C ASN A 106 7.20 16.01 9.65
N TYR A 107 7.25 14.72 9.98
CA TYR A 107 6.30 13.93 10.78
C TYR A 107 7.04 12.75 11.44
N ASP A 108 6.45 12.20 12.49
CA ASP A 108 6.94 11.01 13.19
C ASP A 108 6.10 9.79 12.74
N PRO A 109 6.69 8.79 12.04
CA PRO A 109 5.94 7.62 11.55
C PRO A 109 5.26 6.79 12.64
N GLN A 110 5.75 6.84 13.88
CA GLN A 110 5.18 6.08 14.99
C GLN A 110 4.15 6.88 15.80
N LYS A 111 4.38 8.21 15.96
CA LYS A 111 3.60 9.02 16.90
C LYS A 111 2.47 9.79 16.25
N ASP A 112 2.60 10.13 14.95
CA ASP A 112 1.63 10.97 14.26
C ASP A 112 0.50 10.18 13.59
N PHE A 113 0.43 8.86 13.82
CA PHE A 113 -0.57 7.97 13.22
C PHE A 113 -1.17 6.99 14.22
N ALA A 114 -2.42 6.66 13.98
CA ALA A 114 -3.16 5.60 14.68
C ALA A 114 -3.60 4.52 13.69
N GLY A 115 -3.43 3.25 14.04
CA GLY A 115 -3.88 2.11 13.25
C GLY A 115 -5.40 2.03 13.21
N VAL A 116 -5.98 2.00 12.00
CA VAL A 116 -7.43 1.85 11.80
C VAL A 116 -7.78 0.40 11.47
N THR A 117 -7.19 -0.16 10.43
CA THR A 117 -7.42 -1.56 10.06
C THR A 117 -6.24 -2.11 9.28
N PHE A 118 -5.89 -3.35 9.59
CA PHE A 118 -4.94 -4.14 8.83
C PHE A 118 -5.65 -4.73 7.62
N LEU A 119 -5.00 -4.70 6.47
CA LEU A 119 -5.54 -5.15 5.19
C LEU A 119 -4.81 -6.37 4.63
N GLY A 120 -3.73 -6.79 5.30
CA GLY A 120 -3.00 -8.00 4.93
C GLY A 120 -1.50 -7.79 4.81
N THR A 121 -0.81 -8.88 4.46
CA THR A 121 0.60 -8.87 4.09
C THR A 121 0.77 -9.09 2.60
N ALA A 122 1.87 -8.60 2.06
CA ALA A 122 2.30 -8.85 0.71
C ALA A 122 3.80 -9.22 0.71
N GLY A 123 4.10 -10.39 0.20
CA GLY A 123 5.46 -10.76 -0.15
C GLY A 123 5.81 -10.23 -1.55
N TYR A 124 7.08 -10.32 -1.90
CA TYR A 124 7.63 -9.77 -3.14
C TYR A 124 8.13 -10.89 -4.04
N VAL A 125 8.02 -10.69 -5.33
CA VAL A 125 8.51 -11.62 -6.34
C VAL A 125 9.70 -10.96 -7.03
N ILE A 126 10.87 -11.61 -6.98
CA ILE A 126 12.04 -11.21 -7.75
C ILE A 126 11.80 -11.63 -9.21
N THR A 127 11.73 -10.64 -10.08
CA THR A 127 11.45 -10.84 -11.50
C THR A 127 12.55 -10.23 -12.37
N VAL A 128 12.78 -10.86 -13.52
CA VAL A 128 13.80 -10.46 -14.50
C VAL A 128 13.23 -10.51 -15.92
N PRO A 129 13.78 -9.75 -16.88
CA PRO A 129 13.42 -9.91 -18.30
C PRO A 129 13.99 -11.23 -18.85
N PRO A 130 13.19 -12.06 -19.53
CA PRO A 130 13.66 -13.31 -20.16
C PRO A 130 14.78 -13.12 -21.17
N ALA A 131 14.88 -11.93 -21.76
CA ALA A 131 15.96 -11.56 -22.70
C ALA A 131 17.37 -11.71 -22.11
N LEU A 132 17.50 -11.77 -20.78
CA LEU A 132 18.77 -12.04 -20.13
C LEU A 132 19.20 -13.52 -20.19
N GLY A 133 18.33 -14.44 -20.61
CA GLY A 133 18.61 -15.87 -20.61
C GLY A 133 18.73 -16.51 -19.22
N LEU A 134 18.35 -15.80 -18.15
CA LEU A 134 18.44 -16.24 -16.77
C LEU A 134 17.14 -16.94 -16.37
N ASN A 135 17.21 -18.25 -16.12
CA ASN A 135 16.01 -19.05 -15.89
C ASN A 135 15.76 -19.35 -14.41
N THR A 136 16.78 -19.23 -13.57
CA THR A 136 16.73 -19.55 -12.13
C THR A 136 17.30 -18.40 -11.29
N LEU A 137 16.95 -18.37 -10.00
CA LEU A 137 17.58 -17.43 -9.05
C LEU A 137 19.09 -17.65 -8.97
N ALA A 138 19.55 -18.91 -9.08
CA ALA A 138 20.98 -19.25 -9.07
C ALA A 138 21.71 -18.67 -10.29
N ASP A 139 21.10 -18.73 -11.49
CA ASP A 139 21.67 -18.11 -12.69
C ASP A 139 21.77 -16.60 -12.53
N PHE A 140 20.71 -15.97 -12.01
CA PHE A 140 20.68 -14.52 -11.75
C PHE A 140 21.80 -14.11 -10.77
N VAL A 141 21.93 -14.82 -9.65
CA VAL A 141 22.96 -14.55 -8.65
C VAL A 141 24.36 -14.73 -9.23
N ARG A 142 24.59 -15.81 -9.96
CA ARG A 142 25.90 -16.09 -10.60
C ARG A 142 26.27 -14.97 -11.58
N GLU A 143 25.34 -14.60 -12.45
CA GLU A 143 25.57 -13.58 -13.47
C GLU A 143 25.78 -12.19 -12.87
N ALA A 144 24.95 -11.79 -11.88
CA ALA A 144 25.10 -10.51 -11.21
C ALA A 144 26.43 -10.42 -10.45
N LYS A 145 26.89 -11.51 -9.80
CA LYS A 145 28.20 -11.57 -9.13
C LYS A 145 29.37 -11.45 -10.10
N SER A 146 29.24 -11.99 -11.32
CA SER A 146 30.31 -11.90 -12.33
C SER A 146 30.46 -10.49 -12.92
N LYS A 147 29.48 -9.61 -12.70
CA LYS A 147 29.41 -8.26 -13.25
C LYS A 147 29.04 -7.22 -12.19
N PRO A 148 29.86 -7.04 -11.13
CA PRO A 148 29.54 -6.13 -10.04
C PRO A 148 29.28 -4.72 -10.54
N GLY A 149 28.22 -4.07 -10.05
CA GLY A 149 27.78 -2.72 -10.42
C GLY A 149 27.21 -2.55 -11.83
N LYS A 150 27.07 -3.63 -12.60
CA LYS A 150 26.52 -3.57 -13.99
C LYS A 150 25.04 -3.89 -14.08
N PHE A 151 24.48 -4.54 -13.08
CA PHE A 151 23.06 -4.84 -13.01
C PHE A 151 22.34 -3.72 -12.29
N ASN A 152 21.17 -3.35 -12.83
CA ASN A 152 20.28 -2.38 -12.24
C ASN A 152 19.01 -3.07 -11.72
N PHE A 153 18.44 -2.59 -10.65
CA PHE A 153 17.11 -2.98 -10.22
C PHE A 153 16.21 -1.76 -10.04
N ALA A 154 14.95 -1.87 -10.44
CA ALA A 154 13.97 -0.82 -10.28
C ALA A 154 13.16 -0.99 -8.98
N SER A 155 12.59 0.09 -8.48
CA SER A 155 11.67 0.09 -7.34
C SER A 155 10.62 1.21 -7.46
N ALA A 156 9.66 1.23 -6.53
CA ALA A 156 8.69 2.33 -6.40
C ALA A 156 9.27 3.60 -5.71
N GLY A 157 10.58 3.76 -5.74
CA GLY A 157 11.30 4.91 -5.19
C GLY A 157 12.15 4.58 -3.96
N ASN A 158 13.03 5.51 -3.61
CA ASN A 158 13.90 5.40 -2.44
C ASN A 158 13.08 5.19 -1.15
N GLY A 159 13.45 4.21 -0.33
CA GLY A 159 12.74 3.89 0.91
C GLY A 159 11.41 3.15 0.71
N SER A 160 11.05 2.77 -0.52
CA SER A 160 9.89 1.91 -0.74
C SER A 160 10.17 0.47 -0.32
N ALA A 161 9.11 -0.30 0.00
CA ALA A 161 9.29 -1.71 0.33
C ALA A 161 9.85 -2.54 -0.85
N THR A 162 9.57 -2.16 -2.10
CA THR A 162 10.18 -2.78 -3.29
C THR A 162 11.68 -2.51 -3.38
N HIS A 163 12.12 -1.31 -2.96
CA HIS A 163 13.54 -1.01 -2.83
C HIS A 163 14.19 -1.92 -1.79
N LEU A 164 13.62 -1.96 -0.58
CA LEU A 164 14.22 -2.70 0.54
C LEU A 164 14.17 -4.22 0.33
N ALA A 165 13.12 -4.75 -0.31
CA ALA A 165 13.05 -6.18 -0.66
C ALA A 165 14.25 -6.60 -1.53
N MET A 166 14.56 -5.79 -2.56
CA MET A 166 15.70 -6.08 -3.43
C MET A 166 17.03 -5.80 -2.76
N ALA A 167 17.14 -4.70 -1.99
CA ALA A 167 18.37 -4.36 -1.27
C ALA A 167 18.72 -5.40 -0.19
N ALA A 168 17.72 -5.90 0.55
CA ALA A 168 17.91 -6.99 1.50
C ALA A 168 18.36 -8.30 0.81
N PHE A 169 17.78 -8.62 -0.35
CA PHE A 169 18.23 -9.76 -1.13
C PHE A 169 19.64 -9.57 -1.65
N ASN A 170 19.99 -8.39 -2.19
CA ASN A 170 21.34 -8.08 -2.65
C ASN A 170 22.37 -8.26 -1.53
N ALA A 171 22.10 -7.71 -0.34
CA ALA A 171 22.97 -7.87 0.83
C ALA A 171 23.12 -9.34 1.21
N ARG A 172 22.02 -10.11 1.26
CA ARG A 172 22.03 -11.55 1.62
C ARG A 172 22.76 -12.42 0.59
N ALA A 173 22.65 -12.05 -0.69
CA ALA A 173 23.27 -12.78 -1.79
C ALA A 173 24.67 -12.25 -2.14
N GLY A 174 25.15 -11.16 -1.55
CA GLY A 174 26.42 -10.52 -1.86
C GLY A 174 26.48 -9.97 -3.29
N LEU A 175 25.42 -9.23 -3.70
CA LEU A 175 25.31 -8.63 -5.02
C LEU A 175 25.54 -7.12 -4.96
N GLU A 176 26.23 -6.59 -5.95
CA GLU A 176 26.42 -5.17 -6.16
C GLU A 176 25.57 -4.74 -7.37
N MET A 177 24.35 -4.25 -7.10
CA MET A 177 23.42 -3.76 -8.11
C MET A 177 23.12 -2.29 -7.88
N GLN A 178 22.90 -1.53 -8.97
CA GLN A 178 22.50 -0.13 -8.88
C GLN A 178 20.97 -0.02 -8.74
N HIS A 179 20.51 0.85 -7.85
CA HIS A 179 19.10 1.13 -7.65
C HIS A 179 18.60 2.24 -8.58
N ILE A 180 17.50 1.99 -9.28
CA ILE A 180 16.82 2.94 -10.18
C ILE A 180 15.42 3.22 -9.60
N PRO A 181 15.21 4.35 -8.92
CA PRO A 181 13.92 4.69 -8.32
C PRO A 181 12.91 5.15 -9.36
N MET A 182 11.69 4.57 -9.32
CA MET A 182 10.54 4.94 -10.13
C MET A 182 9.46 5.58 -9.24
N LYS A 183 8.35 6.04 -9.85
CA LYS A 183 7.21 6.65 -9.12
C LYS A 183 6.23 5.62 -8.56
N SER A 184 6.20 4.42 -9.14
CA SER A 184 5.30 3.32 -8.73
C SER A 184 5.91 1.96 -9.00
N THR A 185 5.32 0.91 -8.38
CA THR A 185 5.67 -0.49 -8.69
C THR A 185 5.36 -0.82 -10.14
N GLY A 186 4.25 -0.30 -10.69
CA GLY A 186 3.88 -0.52 -12.10
C GLY A 186 4.93 0.03 -13.05
N ASP A 187 5.46 1.24 -12.80
CA ASP A 187 6.55 1.81 -13.59
C ASP A 187 7.81 0.92 -13.51
N ALA A 188 8.16 0.45 -12.31
CA ALA A 188 9.32 -0.42 -12.12
C ALA A 188 9.18 -1.77 -12.85
N VAL A 189 7.99 -2.39 -12.85
CA VAL A 189 7.70 -3.61 -13.62
C VAL A 189 7.79 -3.34 -15.13
N ASN A 190 7.29 -2.20 -15.60
CA ASN A 190 7.37 -1.82 -17.01
C ASN A 190 8.84 -1.69 -17.49
N GLU A 191 9.77 -1.25 -16.63
CA GLU A 191 11.20 -1.21 -16.96
C GLU A 191 11.78 -2.61 -17.18
N VAL A 192 11.34 -3.61 -16.37
CA VAL A 192 11.73 -5.01 -16.56
C VAL A 192 11.10 -5.60 -17.82
N LEU A 193 9.80 -5.35 -18.07
CA LEU A 193 9.10 -5.80 -19.29
C LEU A 193 9.76 -5.26 -20.56
N ALA A 194 10.32 -4.06 -20.49
CA ALA A 194 11.05 -3.41 -21.58
C ALA A 194 12.55 -3.79 -21.62
N ALA A 195 13.02 -4.65 -20.71
CA ALA A 195 14.42 -5.05 -20.54
C ALA A 195 15.40 -3.88 -20.33
N ARG A 196 14.92 -2.74 -19.79
CA ARG A 196 15.76 -1.57 -19.48
C ARG A 196 16.47 -1.68 -18.13
N VAL A 197 15.92 -2.50 -17.21
CA VAL A 197 16.59 -2.90 -15.96
C VAL A 197 16.60 -4.43 -15.84
N GLN A 198 17.52 -4.95 -15.03
CA GLN A 198 17.75 -6.39 -14.91
C GLN A 198 16.84 -7.07 -13.91
N ALA A 199 16.32 -6.33 -12.91
CA ALA A 199 15.44 -6.93 -11.90
C ALA A 199 14.48 -5.92 -11.28
N VAL A 200 13.40 -6.45 -10.69
CA VAL A 200 12.56 -5.78 -9.71
C VAL A 200 12.09 -6.81 -8.66
N ALA A 201 12.06 -6.44 -7.40
CA ALA A 201 11.27 -7.14 -6.39
C ALA A 201 9.90 -6.45 -6.31
N SER A 202 8.92 -6.98 -7.03
CA SER A 202 7.56 -6.45 -7.05
C SER A 202 6.67 -7.21 -6.08
N ALA A 203 5.80 -6.51 -5.36
CA ALA A 203 4.77 -7.19 -4.60
C ALA A 203 3.94 -8.12 -5.52
N THR A 204 3.41 -9.20 -4.97
CA THR A 204 2.59 -10.18 -5.70
C THR A 204 1.50 -9.49 -6.53
N THR A 205 0.83 -8.48 -5.96
CA THR A 205 -0.19 -7.67 -6.62
C THR A 205 0.27 -7.04 -7.93
N GLY A 206 1.54 -6.66 -8.03
CA GLY A 206 2.12 -6.01 -9.21
C GLY A 206 2.52 -6.98 -10.32
N VAL A 207 2.59 -8.29 -10.04
CA VAL A 207 3.10 -9.27 -11.01
C VAL A 207 2.19 -10.49 -11.22
N VAL A 208 1.23 -10.74 -10.35
CA VAL A 208 0.33 -11.89 -10.47
C VAL A 208 -0.42 -11.92 -11.81
N GLY A 209 -0.79 -10.76 -12.33
CA GLY A 209 -1.43 -10.62 -13.65
C GLY A 209 -0.53 -10.95 -14.83
N PHE A 210 0.79 -11.09 -14.61
CA PHE A 210 1.78 -11.48 -15.63
C PHE A 210 2.16 -12.96 -15.53
N LYS A 211 1.40 -13.78 -14.78
CA LYS A 211 1.65 -15.24 -14.74
C LYS A 211 1.53 -15.81 -16.15
N GLY A 212 2.63 -16.39 -16.66
CA GLY A 212 2.71 -16.92 -18.01
C GLY A 212 3.01 -15.89 -19.12
N ASP A 213 3.18 -14.62 -18.80
CA ASP A 213 3.62 -13.62 -19.79
C ASP A 213 5.09 -13.90 -20.20
N PRO A 214 5.38 -14.07 -21.51
CA PRO A 214 6.73 -14.38 -21.98
C PRO A 214 7.71 -13.23 -21.79
N ARG A 215 7.28 -12.04 -21.41
CA ARG A 215 8.14 -10.87 -21.18
C ARG A 215 8.64 -10.74 -19.75
N LEU A 216 8.12 -11.55 -18.81
CA LEU A 216 8.47 -11.48 -17.39
C LEU A 216 8.77 -12.87 -16.85
N ARG A 217 9.95 -13.04 -16.26
CA ARG A 217 10.34 -14.26 -15.54
C ARG A 217 10.29 -14.02 -14.04
N MET A 218 9.48 -14.80 -13.34
CA MET A 218 9.40 -14.81 -11.88
C MET A 218 10.41 -15.84 -11.36
N LEU A 219 11.40 -15.39 -10.58
CA LEU A 219 12.50 -16.27 -10.12
C LEU A 219 12.28 -16.80 -8.70
N ALA A 220 11.83 -15.96 -7.78
CA ALA A 220 11.69 -16.32 -6.38
C ALA A 220 10.69 -15.41 -5.65
N PHE A 221 10.05 -15.96 -4.62
CA PHE A 221 9.18 -15.23 -3.71
C PHE A 221 9.89 -14.95 -2.38
N THR A 222 9.72 -13.75 -1.83
CA THR A 222 10.44 -13.32 -0.61
C THR A 222 9.77 -13.72 0.69
N GLY A 223 8.54 -14.24 0.67
CA GLY A 223 7.83 -14.65 1.87
C GLY A 223 8.40 -15.91 2.51
N ALA A 224 8.02 -16.16 3.77
CA ALA A 224 8.45 -17.34 4.54
C ALA A 224 8.00 -18.65 3.90
N ARG A 225 6.89 -18.66 3.18
CA ARG A 225 6.30 -19.79 2.46
C ARG A 225 5.79 -19.32 1.12
N ARG A 226 5.64 -20.23 0.15
CA ARG A 226 5.07 -19.91 -1.16
C ARG A 226 3.68 -19.29 -1.01
N THR A 227 3.37 -18.30 -1.84
CA THR A 227 2.02 -17.74 -1.88
C THR A 227 1.08 -18.63 -2.70
N GLN A 228 -0.18 -18.74 -2.26
CA GLN A 228 -1.21 -19.49 -3.00
C GLN A 228 -1.49 -18.92 -4.40
N TYR A 229 -1.17 -17.66 -4.64
CA TYR A 229 -1.39 -16.97 -5.91
C TYR A 229 -0.34 -17.32 -6.98
N LEU A 230 0.86 -17.71 -6.54
CA LEU A 230 1.99 -18.11 -7.38
C LEU A 230 2.65 -19.38 -6.82
N PRO A 231 1.93 -20.51 -6.73
CA PRO A 231 2.40 -21.72 -6.05
C PRO A 231 3.63 -22.34 -6.72
N ASP A 232 3.82 -22.05 -8.00
CA ASP A 232 4.95 -22.55 -8.79
C ASP A 232 6.24 -21.73 -8.57
N VAL A 233 6.13 -20.53 -7.94
CA VAL A 233 7.30 -19.69 -7.65
C VAL A 233 7.85 -20.05 -6.26
N PRO A 234 9.06 -20.64 -6.20
CA PRO A 234 9.66 -21.04 -4.93
C PRO A 234 10.08 -19.82 -4.10
N THR A 235 10.23 -20.01 -2.78
CA THR A 235 10.74 -18.93 -1.93
C THR A 235 12.25 -18.76 -2.10
N VAL A 236 12.75 -17.56 -1.79
CA VAL A 236 14.20 -17.30 -1.75
C VAL A 236 14.90 -18.25 -0.77
N ALA A 237 14.24 -18.57 0.35
CA ALA A 237 14.76 -19.52 1.34
C ALA A 237 14.93 -20.95 0.77
N GLU A 238 13.95 -21.43 -0.02
CA GLU A 238 14.02 -22.74 -0.71
C GLU A 238 15.15 -22.80 -1.74
N LEU A 239 15.55 -21.64 -2.30
CA LEU A 239 16.55 -21.54 -3.37
C LEU A 239 17.97 -21.25 -2.86
N GLY A 240 18.29 -21.66 -1.63
CA GLY A 240 19.66 -21.63 -1.10
C GLY A 240 19.98 -20.44 -0.20
N PHE A 241 18.97 -19.67 0.23
CA PHE A 241 19.12 -18.56 1.19
C PHE A 241 18.30 -18.81 2.47
N PRO A 242 18.63 -19.87 3.26
CA PRO A 242 17.81 -20.25 4.40
C PRO A 242 17.63 -19.07 5.37
N GLY A 243 16.41 -18.93 5.89
CA GLY A 243 16.03 -17.84 6.80
C GLY A 243 15.81 -16.48 6.12
N PHE A 244 15.97 -16.35 4.80
CA PHE A 244 15.59 -15.14 4.11
C PHE A 244 14.07 -15.01 4.08
N GLN A 245 13.59 -13.86 4.55
CA GLN A 245 12.19 -13.46 4.50
C GLN A 245 12.10 -11.94 4.39
N PHE A 246 11.23 -11.47 3.50
CA PHE A 246 10.83 -10.08 3.43
C PHE A 246 9.36 -10.00 3.01
N GLU A 247 8.52 -9.52 3.91
CA GLU A 247 7.10 -9.27 3.69
C GLU A 247 6.76 -7.88 4.23
N ALA A 248 5.81 -7.22 3.61
CA ALA A 248 5.33 -5.92 4.06
C ALA A 248 3.83 -6.00 4.38
N TRP A 249 3.41 -5.30 5.40
CA TRP A 249 2.00 -5.10 5.69
C TRP A 249 1.39 -4.03 4.77
N VAL A 250 0.09 -4.10 4.61
CA VAL A 250 -0.76 -3.05 4.06
C VAL A 250 -1.87 -2.79 5.06
N GLY A 251 -2.15 -1.53 5.35
CA GLY A 251 -3.16 -1.14 6.31
C GLY A 251 -3.58 0.31 6.19
N MET A 252 -4.68 0.65 6.84
CA MET A 252 -5.24 1.99 6.87
C MET A 252 -4.89 2.65 8.20
N LEU A 253 -4.31 3.86 8.14
CA LEU A 253 -3.97 4.67 9.30
C LEU A 253 -4.76 5.99 9.25
N ALA A 254 -5.00 6.56 10.43
CA ALA A 254 -5.54 7.91 10.63
C ALA A 254 -4.49 8.81 11.29
N PRO A 255 -4.64 10.14 11.27
CA PRO A 255 -3.84 11.04 12.10
C PRO A 255 -3.94 10.66 13.58
N ALA A 256 -2.84 10.78 14.32
CA ALA A 256 -2.85 10.61 15.77
C ALA A 256 -3.86 11.56 16.42
N GLY A 257 -4.49 11.11 17.53
CA GLY A 257 -5.54 11.87 18.19
C GLY A 257 -6.93 11.73 17.58
N THR A 258 -7.09 10.95 16.49
CA THR A 258 -8.42 10.58 15.98
C THR A 258 -9.19 9.84 17.06
N PRO A 259 -10.43 10.27 17.42
CA PRO A 259 -11.19 9.68 18.52
C PRO A 259 -11.37 8.17 18.36
N ARG A 260 -11.22 7.42 19.45
CA ARG A 260 -11.32 5.95 19.42
C ARG A 260 -12.62 5.46 18.78
N ALA A 261 -13.74 6.07 19.11
CA ALA A 261 -15.03 5.72 18.52
C ALA A 261 -15.04 5.87 16.97
N GLU A 262 -14.30 6.84 16.46
CA GLU A 262 -14.16 7.03 15.01
C GLU A 262 -13.24 5.98 14.38
N ILE A 263 -12.11 5.64 15.03
CA ILE A 263 -11.25 4.53 14.63
C ILE A 263 -12.05 3.22 14.54
N ASP A 264 -12.83 2.90 15.58
CA ASP A 264 -13.63 1.68 15.64
C ASP A 264 -14.72 1.67 14.54
N ARG A 265 -15.38 2.83 14.29
CA ARG A 265 -16.37 2.98 13.22
C ARG A 265 -15.77 2.76 11.83
N LEU A 266 -14.62 3.36 11.56
CA LEU A 266 -13.90 3.22 10.29
C LEU A 266 -13.40 1.79 10.08
N SER A 267 -12.82 1.20 11.14
CA SER A 267 -12.36 -0.19 11.13
C SER A 267 -13.51 -1.17 10.84
N ALA A 268 -14.63 -1.03 11.56
CA ALA A 268 -15.79 -1.90 11.37
C ALA A 268 -16.35 -1.83 9.95
N ALA A 269 -16.42 -0.63 9.36
CA ALA A 269 -16.89 -0.46 7.99
C ALA A 269 -15.93 -1.10 6.96
N ALA A 270 -14.62 -0.91 7.14
CA ALA A 270 -13.61 -1.53 6.29
C ALA A 270 -13.66 -3.06 6.39
N GLN A 271 -13.74 -3.62 7.61
CA GLN A 271 -13.82 -5.07 7.83
C GLN A 271 -15.09 -5.68 7.22
N LYS A 272 -16.25 -5.00 7.34
CA LYS A 272 -17.49 -5.42 6.67
C LYS A 272 -17.33 -5.44 5.15
N ALA A 273 -16.69 -4.42 4.57
CA ALA A 273 -16.43 -4.36 3.15
C ALA A 273 -15.54 -5.52 2.69
N LEU A 274 -14.44 -5.76 3.43
CA LEU A 274 -13.47 -6.83 3.15
C LEU A 274 -14.04 -8.24 3.34
N ALA A 275 -15.09 -8.39 4.16
CA ALA A 275 -15.78 -9.68 4.34
C ALA A 275 -16.72 -10.03 3.18
N LEU A 276 -17.06 -9.09 2.29
CA LEU A 276 -17.93 -9.35 1.15
C LEU A 276 -17.24 -10.28 0.12
N PRO A 277 -17.90 -11.34 -0.37
CA PRO A 277 -17.30 -12.28 -1.32
C PRO A 277 -16.71 -11.60 -2.56
N ALA A 278 -17.40 -10.59 -3.11
CA ALA A 278 -16.92 -9.85 -4.27
C ALA A 278 -15.65 -9.03 -3.99
N VAL A 279 -15.48 -8.50 -2.76
CA VAL A 279 -14.26 -7.82 -2.33
C VAL A 279 -13.15 -8.83 -2.11
N GLN A 280 -13.43 -9.95 -1.46
CA GLN A 280 -12.45 -11.02 -1.26
C GLN A 280 -11.94 -11.57 -2.60
N GLU A 281 -12.80 -11.74 -3.59
CA GLU A 281 -12.38 -12.15 -4.93
C GLU A 281 -11.45 -11.11 -5.59
N ARG A 282 -11.76 -9.80 -5.44
CA ARG A 282 -10.87 -8.74 -5.93
C ARG A 282 -9.52 -8.73 -5.21
N MET A 283 -9.51 -8.87 -3.89
CA MET A 283 -8.28 -8.95 -3.08
C MET A 283 -7.45 -10.18 -3.45
N ALA A 284 -8.09 -11.32 -3.65
CA ALA A 284 -7.43 -12.55 -4.11
C ALA A 284 -6.76 -12.37 -5.48
N LYS A 285 -7.44 -11.74 -6.45
CA LYS A 285 -6.85 -11.42 -7.77
C LYS A 285 -5.65 -10.49 -7.67
N LEU A 286 -5.57 -9.68 -6.61
CA LEU A 286 -4.41 -8.85 -6.32
C LEU A 286 -3.28 -9.63 -5.62
N GLY A 287 -3.51 -10.85 -5.16
CA GLY A 287 -2.53 -11.63 -4.42
C GLY A 287 -2.27 -11.08 -3.00
N THR A 288 -3.27 -10.46 -2.39
CA THR A 288 -3.19 -9.94 -1.01
C THR A 288 -3.82 -10.94 -0.06
N GLU A 289 -3.05 -11.40 0.92
CA GLU A 289 -3.53 -12.29 1.98
C GLU A 289 -4.14 -11.44 3.09
N TYR A 290 -5.47 -11.37 3.12
CA TYR A 290 -6.22 -10.65 4.14
C TYR A 290 -6.49 -11.55 5.36
N ALA A 291 -6.18 -11.03 6.55
CA ALA A 291 -6.55 -11.63 7.82
C ALA A 291 -7.02 -10.52 8.76
N PRO A 292 -8.30 -10.49 9.18
CA PRO A 292 -8.83 -9.43 10.02
C PRO A 292 -8.19 -9.48 11.42
N ILE A 293 -7.73 -8.31 11.89
CA ILE A 293 -7.28 -8.10 13.26
C ILE A 293 -7.90 -6.82 13.81
N SER A 294 -7.99 -6.71 15.13
CA SER A 294 -8.50 -5.49 15.78
C SER A 294 -7.56 -4.29 15.58
N PRO A 295 -8.05 -3.04 15.75
CA PRO A 295 -7.18 -1.86 15.73
C PRO A 295 -6.03 -1.93 16.74
N ASP A 296 -6.25 -2.49 17.92
CA ASP A 296 -5.21 -2.65 18.96
C ASP A 296 -4.14 -3.67 18.53
N GLN A 297 -4.56 -4.80 17.95
CA GLN A 297 -3.64 -5.78 17.38
C GLN A 297 -2.85 -5.18 16.22
N PHE A 298 -3.49 -4.35 15.39
CA PHE A 298 -2.80 -3.67 14.31
C PHE A 298 -1.80 -2.64 14.85
N GLN A 299 -2.16 -1.88 15.89
CA GLN A 299 -1.22 -0.96 16.53
C GLN A 299 0.00 -1.69 17.11
N ALA A 300 -0.19 -2.86 17.73
CA ALA A 300 0.91 -3.70 18.21
C ALA A 300 1.81 -4.19 17.03
N LEU A 301 1.20 -4.57 15.89
CA LEU A 301 1.94 -4.94 14.69
C LEU A 301 2.78 -3.76 14.18
N LEU A 302 2.24 -2.54 14.16
CA LEU A 302 2.98 -1.34 13.73
C LEU A 302 4.23 -1.11 14.58
N HIS A 303 4.14 -1.28 15.92
CA HIS A 303 5.30 -1.17 16.79
C HIS A 303 6.35 -2.25 16.51
N ALA A 304 5.94 -3.50 16.31
CA ALA A 304 6.85 -4.59 15.99
C ALA A 304 7.51 -4.42 14.61
N ASP A 305 6.76 -3.94 13.62
CA ASP A 305 7.27 -3.68 12.27
C ASP A 305 8.32 -2.56 12.25
N TRP A 306 8.18 -1.54 13.12
CA TRP A 306 9.19 -0.49 13.24
C TRP A 306 10.57 -1.07 13.52
N GLU A 307 10.72 -1.91 14.53
CA GLU A 307 11.98 -2.56 14.89
C GLU A 307 12.49 -3.47 13.76
N THR A 308 11.58 -4.23 13.16
CA THR A 308 11.90 -5.13 12.04
C THR A 308 12.43 -4.35 10.85
N MET A 309 11.77 -3.27 10.44
CA MET A 309 12.19 -2.47 9.29
C MET A 309 13.48 -1.69 9.57
N GLY A 310 13.72 -1.25 10.82
CA GLY A 310 15.00 -0.69 11.23
C GLY A 310 16.17 -1.66 11.03
N ASN A 311 15.99 -2.91 11.41
CA ASN A 311 16.98 -3.95 11.19
C ASN A 311 17.18 -4.23 9.68
N VAL A 312 16.11 -4.31 8.91
CA VAL A 312 16.18 -4.51 7.45
C VAL A 312 16.95 -3.37 6.78
N VAL A 313 16.66 -2.12 7.11
CA VAL A 313 17.39 -0.95 6.58
C VAL A 313 18.88 -1.05 6.90
N LYS A 314 19.21 -1.36 8.15
CA LYS A 314 20.60 -1.51 8.58
C LYS A 314 21.35 -2.62 7.83
N VAL A 315 20.75 -3.80 7.71
CA VAL A 315 21.37 -4.96 7.05
C VAL A 315 21.45 -4.78 5.54
N SER A 316 20.46 -4.15 4.92
CA SER A 316 20.44 -3.91 3.46
C SER A 316 21.52 -2.92 3.00
N GLY A 317 22.05 -2.11 3.90
CA GLY A 317 22.98 -1.02 3.56
C GLY A 317 22.34 0.07 2.67
N ALA A 318 21.03 0.04 2.48
CA ALA A 318 20.32 1.03 1.67
C ALA A 318 20.44 2.42 2.29
N LYS A 319 20.75 3.40 1.45
CA LYS A 319 20.88 4.81 1.85
C LYS A 319 20.00 5.67 0.96
N ILE A 320 19.55 6.79 1.51
CA ILE A 320 19.00 7.89 0.72
C ILE A 320 20.12 8.93 0.62
N GLU A 321 20.51 9.23 -0.60
CA GLU A 321 21.48 10.28 -0.90
C GLU A 321 20.90 11.67 -0.69
#